data_d4323ebebb435e3c737e0307418bb3d8
#
_entry.id   d4323ebebb435e3c737e0307418bb3d8
#
_cell.length_a   1.000
_cell.length_b   1.000
_cell.length_c   1.000
_cell.angle_alpha   90.00
_cell.angle_beta   90.00
_cell.angle_gamma   90.00
#
_symmetry.space_group_name_H-M   'P 1'
#
loop_
_entity.id
_entity.type
_entity.pdbx_description
1 polymer ?
#
loop_
_entity_poly.entity_id
_entity_poly.type
_entity_poly.pdbx_seq_one_letter_code
_entity_poly.pdbx_strand_id
1 'polypeptide(L)'
;MFFTIAATIIATVVATSVIKEFWDKISLWLNKYAGAIVERTFGYEAKDKMQRAIVKVDKLVNKIRQKSTIYVKENPLDDYVLKTDVVAQADLRSFDKEVLKEIEERGVMVQEFKANY
;
A
#
# COMPACT_ATOMS: atom_id res chain seq x y z
N MET A 1 -15.37 -0.91 5.39
CA MET A 1 -14.18 -0.05 5.37
C MET A 1 -13.46 -0.17 4.04
N PHE A 2 -13.02 0.94 3.48
CA PHE A 2 -12.27 0.96 2.22
C PHE A 2 -11.01 1.80 2.35
N PHE A 3 -9.95 1.34 1.73
CA PHE A 3 -8.76 2.15 1.53
C PHE A 3 -8.89 2.92 0.21
N THR A 4 -8.64 4.22 0.27
CA THR A 4 -8.60 5.08 -0.90
C THR A 4 -7.26 5.79 -0.95
N ILE A 5 -6.86 6.21 -2.15
CA ILE A 5 -5.64 6.99 -2.33
C ILE A 5 -5.83 8.32 -1.61
N ALA A 6 -4.99 8.59 -0.62
CA ALA A 6 -5.08 9.82 0.18
C ALA A 6 -4.26 10.94 -0.46
N ALA A 7 -2.97 10.71 -0.58
CA ALA A 7 -2.07 11.71 -1.15
C ALA A 7 -0.84 11.00 -1.71
N THR A 8 -0.24 11.56 -2.73
CA THR A 8 1.04 11.09 -3.22
C THR A 8 2.12 11.62 -2.28
N ILE A 9 2.78 10.72 -1.55
CA ILE A 9 3.80 11.11 -0.58
C ILE A 9 5.03 11.69 -1.28
N ILE A 10 5.34 11.15 -2.45
CA ILE A 10 6.38 11.69 -3.32
C ILE A 10 5.67 12.31 -4.51
N ALA A 11 5.38 13.59 -4.42
CA ALA A 11 4.76 14.34 -5.49
C ALA A 11 5.78 14.55 -6.58
N THR A 12 5.62 13.92 -7.75
CA THR A 12 6.43 14.43 -8.83
C THR A 12 6.09 14.00 -10.22
N VAL A 13 5.05 13.27 -10.47
CA VAL A 13 4.80 12.92 -11.86
C VAL A 13 3.36 13.11 -12.19
N VAL A 14 3.15 13.65 -13.35
CA VAL A 14 1.87 13.53 -14.04
C VAL A 14 1.48 12.07 -13.98
N ALA A 15 0.53 11.73 -13.12
CA ALA A 15 0.03 10.38 -13.01
C ALA A 15 -0.64 10.04 -14.33
N THR A 16 0.00 9.21 -15.14
CA THR A 16 -0.61 8.69 -16.34
C THR A 16 -1.76 7.76 -15.96
N SER A 17 -2.64 7.48 -16.89
CA SER A 17 -3.75 6.54 -16.65
C SER A 17 -3.23 5.14 -16.26
N VAL A 18 -2.08 4.74 -16.77
CA VAL A 18 -1.46 3.45 -16.44
C VAL A 18 -0.97 3.43 -14.99
N ILE A 19 -0.31 4.49 -14.53
CA ILE A 19 0.16 4.61 -13.15
C ILE A 19 -1.01 4.67 -12.18
N LYS A 20 -2.06 5.41 -12.54
CA LYS A 20 -3.29 5.47 -11.73
C LYS A 20 -3.93 4.08 -11.61
N GLU A 21 -4.03 3.35 -12.71
CA GLU A 21 -4.57 1.98 -12.71
C GLU A 21 -3.75 1.05 -11.82
N PHE A 22 -2.42 1.19 -11.86
CA PHE A 22 -1.53 0.44 -10.97
C PHE A 22 -1.87 0.65 -9.49
N TRP A 23 -2.02 1.91 -9.06
CA TRP A 23 -2.38 2.22 -7.68
C TRP A 23 -3.80 1.80 -7.33
N ASP A 24 -4.74 1.88 -8.28
CA ASP A 24 -6.11 1.40 -8.08
C ASP A 24 -6.13 -0.10 -7.80
N LYS A 25 -5.30 -0.88 -8.49
CA LYS A 25 -5.17 -2.33 -8.25
C LYS A 25 -4.61 -2.61 -6.85
N ILE A 26 -3.66 -1.81 -6.38
CA ILE A 26 -3.13 -1.94 -5.03
C ILE A 26 -4.21 -1.57 -3.99
N SER A 27 -5.01 -0.56 -4.25
CA SER A 27 -6.15 -0.21 -3.41
C SER A 27 -7.14 -1.37 -3.29
N LEU A 28 -7.47 -2.02 -4.40
CA LEU A 28 -8.34 -3.21 -4.41
C LEU A 28 -7.74 -4.36 -3.61
N TRP A 29 -6.45 -4.59 -3.73
CA TRP A 29 -5.73 -5.61 -2.96
C TRP A 29 -5.80 -5.30 -1.46
N LEU A 30 -5.55 -4.05 -1.06
CA LEU A 30 -5.66 -3.63 0.33
C LEU A 30 -7.08 -3.86 0.87
N ASN A 31 -8.10 -3.49 0.10
CA ASN A 31 -9.50 -3.66 0.50
C ASN A 31 -9.87 -5.12 0.68
N LYS A 32 -9.23 -6.00 -0.07
CA LYS A 32 -9.49 -7.45 0.00
C LYS A 32 -8.74 -8.12 1.17
N TYR A 33 -7.49 -7.74 1.42
CA TYR A 33 -6.61 -8.51 2.29
C TYR A 33 -6.19 -7.82 3.58
N ALA A 34 -6.19 -6.48 3.63
CA ALA A 34 -5.66 -5.75 4.79
C ALA A 34 -6.39 -6.11 6.10
N GLY A 35 -7.71 -6.21 6.05
CA GLY A 35 -8.51 -6.59 7.22
C GLY A 35 -8.12 -7.94 7.81
N ALA A 36 -7.94 -8.94 6.95
CA ALA A 36 -7.54 -10.28 7.37
C ALA A 36 -6.12 -10.31 7.95
N ILE A 37 -5.22 -9.53 7.40
CA ILE A 37 -3.83 -9.43 7.87
C ILE A 37 -3.80 -8.80 9.26
N VAL A 38 -4.51 -7.69 9.44
CA VAL A 38 -4.59 -6.97 10.72
C VAL A 38 -5.27 -7.83 11.78
N GLU A 39 -6.35 -8.52 11.42
CA GLU A 39 -7.04 -9.45 12.31
C GLU A 39 -6.12 -10.55 12.81
N ARG A 40 -5.32 -11.13 11.92
CA ARG A 40 -4.36 -12.19 12.25
C ARG A 40 -3.24 -11.71 13.16
N THR A 41 -2.80 -10.46 12.97
CA THR A 41 -1.67 -9.89 13.70
C THR A 41 -2.07 -9.33 15.06
N PHE A 42 -3.21 -8.62 15.12
CA PHE A 42 -3.62 -7.86 16.31
C PHE A 42 -4.94 -8.29 16.93
N GLY A 43 -5.67 -9.21 16.31
CA GLY A 43 -6.96 -9.69 16.79
C GLY A 43 -8.13 -9.15 15.96
N TYR A 44 -9.29 -9.76 16.13
CA TYR A 44 -10.48 -9.53 15.31
C TYR A 44 -10.92 -8.06 15.31
N GLU A 45 -10.90 -7.42 16.47
CA GLU A 45 -11.40 -6.05 16.59
C GLU A 45 -10.49 -5.01 15.93
N ALA A 46 -9.22 -5.33 15.74
CA ALA A 46 -8.24 -4.39 15.17
C ALA A 46 -8.53 -4.02 13.73
N LYS A 47 -9.21 -4.88 12.96
CA LYS A 47 -9.54 -4.60 11.56
C LYS A 47 -10.42 -3.37 11.38
N ASP A 48 -11.26 -3.05 12.37
CA ASP A 48 -12.14 -1.88 12.33
C ASP A 48 -11.44 -0.60 12.82
N LYS A 49 -10.18 -0.72 13.20
CA LYS A 49 -9.36 0.37 13.74
C LYS A 49 -8.18 0.73 12.86
N MET A 50 -8.15 0.21 11.64
CA MET A 50 -7.13 0.57 10.64
C MET A 50 -7.30 2.03 10.26
N GLN A 51 -6.18 2.75 10.14
CA GLN A 51 -6.18 4.17 9.82
C GLN A 51 -5.66 4.46 8.43
N ARG A 52 -4.53 3.88 8.09
CA ARG A 52 -3.87 4.11 6.81
C ARG A 52 -2.93 2.97 6.46
N ALA A 53 -2.53 2.94 5.20
CA ALA A 53 -1.47 2.07 4.73
C ALA A 53 -0.50 2.88 3.90
N ILE A 54 0.79 2.62 4.07
CA ILE A 54 1.83 3.18 3.22
C ILE A 54 2.42 2.04 2.41
N VAL A 55 2.34 2.16 1.09
CA VAL A 55 2.82 1.12 0.18
C VAL A 55 4.05 1.63 -0.56
N LYS A 56 5.14 0.89 -0.44
CA LYS A 56 6.38 1.13 -1.16
C LYS A 56 6.58 0.03 -2.20
N VAL A 57 6.87 0.43 -3.43
CA VAL A 57 7.11 -0.50 -4.54
C VAL A 57 8.49 -0.21 -5.11
N ASP A 58 9.34 -1.22 -5.12
CA ASP A 58 10.69 -1.12 -5.67
C ASP A 58 11.04 -2.35 -6.49
N LYS A 59 12.15 -2.28 -7.22
CA LYS A 59 12.64 -3.37 -8.05
C LYS A 59 13.80 -4.06 -7.37
N LEU A 60 13.69 -5.36 -7.19
CA LEU A 60 14.80 -6.25 -6.92
C LEU A 60 15.39 -6.70 -8.27
N VAL A 61 16.42 -7.51 -8.28
CA VAL A 61 17.12 -7.90 -9.50
C VAL A 61 16.18 -8.33 -10.65
N ASN A 62 15.21 -9.20 -10.37
CA ASN A 62 14.30 -9.73 -11.37
C ASN A 62 12.83 -9.76 -10.90
N LYS A 63 12.51 -9.04 -9.86
CA LYS A 63 11.17 -9.00 -9.28
C LYS A 63 10.80 -7.60 -8.81
N ILE A 64 9.52 -7.33 -8.73
CA ILE A 64 8.97 -6.14 -8.08
C ILE A 64 8.56 -6.53 -6.68
N ARG A 65 9.02 -5.77 -5.70
CA ARG A 65 8.66 -5.93 -4.29
C ARG A 65 7.66 -4.85 -3.90
N GLN A 66 6.58 -5.28 -3.27
CA GLN A 66 5.59 -4.39 -2.67
C GLN A 66 5.65 -4.58 -1.16
N LYS A 67 5.97 -3.52 -0.43
CA LYS A 67 5.92 -3.51 1.04
C LYS A 67 4.79 -2.61 1.48
N SER A 68 3.79 -3.18 2.12
CA SER A 68 2.65 -2.45 2.65
C SER A 68 2.76 -2.38 4.17
N THR A 69 2.76 -1.18 4.72
CA THR A 69 2.74 -0.95 6.17
C THR A 69 1.36 -0.47 6.56
N ILE A 70 0.64 -1.26 7.34
CA ILE A 70 -0.72 -0.97 7.77
C ILE A 70 -0.69 -0.47 9.21
N TYR A 71 -1.29 0.70 9.45
CA TYR A 71 -1.33 1.36 10.75
C TYR A 71 -2.68 1.17 11.40
N VAL A 72 -2.67 0.76 12.67
CA VAL A 72 -3.85 0.48 13.48
C VAL A 72 -3.74 1.26 14.78
N LYS A 73 -4.82 1.93 15.16
CA LYS A 73 -4.91 2.61 16.46
C LYS A 73 -6.02 1.97 17.26
N GLU A 74 -5.67 1.11 18.21
CA GLU A 74 -6.64 0.34 18.98
C GLU A 74 -7.55 1.20 19.86
N ASN A 75 -6.98 2.27 20.42
CA ASN A 75 -7.73 3.20 21.27
C ASN A 75 -7.53 4.62 20.74
N PRO A 76 -8.61 5.37 20.45
CA PRO A 76 -8.49 6.75 19.95
C PRO A 76 -7.72 7.69 20.87
N LEU A 77 -7.60 7.35 22.17
CA LEU A 77 -6.88 8.14 23.15
C LEU A 77 -5.39 7.79 23.24
N ASP A 78 -4.96 6.74 22.57
CA ASP A 78 -3.55 6.34 22.58
C ASP A 78 -2.70 7.28 21.73
N ASP A 79 -1.50 7.59 22.22
CA ASP A 79 -0.55 8.43 21.51
C ASP A 79 0.27 7.64 20.47
N TYR A 80 0.21 6.32 20.49
CA TYR A 80 0.96 5.48 19.57
C TYR A 80 0.04 4.64 18.69
N VAL A 81 0.58 4.22 17.55
CA VAL A 81 -0.13 3.43 16.55
C VAL A 81 0.61 2.12 16.33
N LEU A 82 -0.11 1.01 16.37
CA LEU A 82 0.43 -0.29 16.02
C LEU A 82 0.59 -0.37 14.50
N LYS A 83 1.59 -1.11 14.03
CA LYS A 83 1.80 -1.30 12.61
C LYS A 83 2.20 -2.73 12.27
N THR A 84 1.81 -3.17 11.09
CA THR A 84 2.25 -4.44 10.54
C THR A 84 2.70 -4.25 9.09
N ASP A 85 3.76 -4.94 8.71
CA ASP A 85 4.30 -4.91 7.36
C ASP A 85 3.94 -6.20 6.64
N VAL A 86 3.56 -6.06 5.38
CA VAL A 86 3.32 -7.19 4.48
C VAL A 86 4.15 -6.99 3.23
N VAL A 87 4.98 -7.99 2.91
CA VAL A 87 5.82 -7.95 1.72
C VAL A 87 5.33 -8.95 0.70
N ALA A 88 5.09 -8.48 -0.50
CA ALA A 88 4.73 -9.30 -1.65
C ALA A 88 5.74 -9.08 -2.78
N GLN A 89 5.98 -10.10 -3.56
CA GLN A 89 6.87 -10.04 -4.72
C GLN A 89 6.18 -10.64 -5.93
N ALA A 90 6.45 -10.07 -7.09
CA ALA A 90 5.93 -10.57 -8.35
C ALA A 90 6.97 -10.42 -9.46
N ASP A 91 6.83 -11.25 -10.50
CA ASP A 91 7.73 -11.22 -11.65
C ASP A 91 7.58 -9.91 -12.42
N LEU A 92 8.69 -9.40 -12.95
CA LEU A 92 8.70 -8.16 -13.75
C LEU A 92 7.72 -8.22 -14.92
N ARG A 93 7.52 -9.38 -15.51
CA ARG A 93 6.62 -9.58 -16.66
C ARG A 93 5.14 -9.37 -16.31
N SER A 94 4.80 -9.37 -15.02
CA SER A 94 3.43 -9.11 -14.56
C SER A 94 3.05 -7.65 -14.59
N PHE A 95 4.00 -6.75 -14.87
CA PHE A 95 3.80 -5.31 -14.79
C PHE A 95 3.87 -4.65 -16.16
N ASP A 96 3.12 -3.56 -16.31
CA ASP A 96 3.19 -2.73 -17.49
C ASP A 96 4.56 -2.08 -17.61
N LYS A 97 5.04 -1.90 -18.83
CA LYS A 97 6.35 -1.28 -19.10
C LYS A 97 6.47 0.12 -18.54
N GLU A 98 5.38 0.87 -18.54
CA GLU A 98 5.36 2.23 -18.01
C GLU A 98 5.55 2.23 -16.49
N VAL A 99 4.96 1.26 -15.79
CA VAL A 99 5.14 1.08 -14.35
C VAL A 99 6.60 0.74 -14.04
N LEU A 100 7.19 -0.19 -14.78
CA LEU A 100 8.59 -0.59 -14.60
C LEU A 100 9.54 0.60 -14.84
N LYS A 101 9.26 1.41 -15.86
CA LYS A 101 10.05 2.60 -16.16
C LYS A 101 10.01 3.61 -15.01
N GLU A 102 8.83 3.85 -14.43
CA GLU A 102 8.68 4.74 -13.29
C GLU A 102 9.47 4.25 -12.08
N ILE A 103 9.43 2.95 -11.80
CA ILE A 103 10.19 2.38 -10.70
C ILE A 103 11.69 2.55 -10.92
N GLU A 104 12.18 2.32 -12.14
CA GLU A 104 13.60 2.48 -12.48
C GLU A 104 14.06 3.94 -12.36
N GLU A 105 13.27 4.87 -12.84
CA GLU A 105 13.61 6.29 -12.80
C GLU A 105 13.61 6.86 -11.38
N ARG A 106 12.74 6.35 -10.50
CA ARG A 106 12.58 6.86 -9.14
C ARG A 106 13.29 6.06 -8.07
N GLY A 107 13.62 4.81 -8.37
CA GLY A 107 14.15 3.87 -7.39
C GLY A 107 13.05 3.24 -6.53
N VAL A 108 12.11 4.01 -6.04
CA VAL A 108 10.97 3.55 -5.25
C VAL A 108 9.74 4.40 -5.54
N MET A 109 8.58 3.76 -5.60
CA MET A 109 7.29 4.44 -5.66
C MET A 109 6.60 4.29 -4.31
N VAL A 110 6.07 5.38 -3.77
CA VAL A 110 5.42 5.38 -2.45
C VAL A 110 4.05 6.03 -2.56
N GLN A 111 3.04 5.36 -2.01
CA GLN A 111 1.68 5.88 -1.99
C GLN A 111 1.05 5.66 -0.62
N GLU A 112 0.38 6.67 -0.12
CA GLU A 112 -0.44 6.57 1.09
C GLU A 112 -1.89 6.27 0.71
N PHE A 113 -2.49 5.33 1.46
CA PHE A 113 -3.92 5.01 1.38
C PHE A 113 -4.55 5.28 2.73
N LYS A 114 -5.70 5.92 2.72
CA LYS A 114 -6.44 6.25 3.94
C LYS A 114 -7.64 5.33 4.07
N ALA A 115 -7.85 4.80 5.27
CA ALA A 115 -9.04 4.00 5.56
C ALA A 115 -10.24 4.92 5.77
N ASN A 116 -11.33 4.65 5.07
CA ASN A 116 -12.60 5.36 5.19
C ASN A 116 -13.64 4.40 5.77
N TYR A 117 -14.30 4.85 6.81
CA TYR A 117 -15.36 4.10 7.48
C TYR A 117 -16.74 4.63 7.12
#